data_1cf2265f312a44946ae5a1e2845b7aec
#
_entry.id   1cf2265f312a44946ae5a1e2845b7aec
#
_cell.length_a   1.000
_cell.length_b   1.000
_cell.length_c   1.000
_cell.angle_alpha   90.00
_cell.angle_beta   90.00
_cell.angle_gamma   90.00
#
_symmetry.space_group_name_H-M   'P 1'
#
loop_
_entity.id
_entity.type
_entity.pdbx_description
1 polymer ?
#
loop_
_entity_poly.entity_id
_entity_poly.type
_entity_poly.pdbx_seq_one_letter_code
_entity_poly.pdbx_strand_id
1 'polypeptide(L)'
;MSEDWWPRWFRRRTRPFRSWFFEDVDEVFREMEELMEREFKEFSERAPRDLKRERTLPDGSKVQEWGPFVYGYSFKVGPDGKPQIREFGNIKPGAGPGRPRIDFKEEREPLTDVMETNGEVKVIVELPGVEKEDIKLHGTEDTLTISVDTPRRKYHKEVELPAEVDPKGAKASYKNGVLEVTLQKRKKERPKSEPIAL
;
A
#
# COMPACT_ATOMS: atom_id res chain seq x y z
N MET A 1 0.11 4.48 27.01
CA MET A 1 0.62 4.40 25.62
C MET A 1 -0.34 3.48 24.90
N SER A 2 -1.08 3.99 23.92
CA SER A 2 -2.12 3.23 23.24
C SER A 2 -1.48 2.21 22.29
N GLU A 3 -1.81 0.95 22.48
CA GLU A 3 -1.36 -0.18 21.63
C GLU A 3 -2.10 -0.22 20.28
N ASP A 4 -2.69 0.90 19.84
CA ASP A 4 -3.65 0.96 18.74
C ASP A 4 -3.05 1.07 17.32
N TRP A 5 -1.72 1.04 17.21
CA TRP A 5 -1.00 1.17 15.93
C TRP A 5 -0.74 -0.15 15.19
N TRP A 6 -0.99 -1.31 15.85
CA TRP A 6 -0.86 -2.61 15.19
C TRP A 6 -2.13 -3.02 14.43
N PRO A 7 -2.03 -3.62 13.24
CA PRO A 7 -3.16 -4.26 12.57
C PRO A 7 -3.85 -5.27 13.51
N ARG A 8 -5.17 -5.36 13.45
CA ARG A 8 -5.97 -6.18 14.40
C ARG A 8 -5.55 -7.67 14.46
N TRP A 9 -5.05 -8.24 13.37
CA TRP A 9 -4.57 -9.62 13.29
C TRP A 9 -3.23 -9.82 14.01
N PHE A 10 -2.44 -8.76 14.17
CA PHE A 10 -1.16 -8.77 14.88
C PHE A 10 -1.31 -8.70 16.41
N ARG A 11 -2.46 -8.24 16.94
CA ARG A 11 -2.69 -8.00 18.38
C ARG A 11 -2.86 -9.27 19.22
N ARG A 12 -2.93 -10.44 18.63
CA ARG A 12 -3.20 -11.69 19.37
C ARG A 12 -2.00 -12.31 20.08
N ARG A 13 -0.79 -11.78 19.91
CA ARG A 13 0.42 -12.33 20.55
C ARG A 13 1.21 -11.27 21.29
N THR A 14 1.19 -11.33 22.62
CA THR A 14 2.05 -10.57 23.52
C THR A 14 3.32 -11.37 23.81
N ARG A 15 4.43 -11.07 23.10
CA ARG A 15 5.79 -11.50 23.45
C ARG A 15 6.78 -10.36 23.24
N PRO A 16 7.90 -10.29 24.01
CA PRO A 16 8.79 -9.14 23.98
C PRO A 16 9.57 -9.02 22.67
N PHE A 17 9.66 -7.80 22.18
CA PHE A 17 10.04 -7.28 20.88
C PHE A 17 11.38 -7.75 20.25
N ARG A 18 12.27 -8.42 20.96
CA ARG A 18 13.67 -8.52 20.51
C ARG A 18 14.05 -9.79 19.73
N SER A 19 13.26 -10.82 19.73
CA SER A 19 13.60 -12.10 19.06
C SER A 19 12.58 -12.55 18.00
N TRP A 20 11.37 -12.01 17.98
CA TRP A 20 10.24 -12.55 17.24
C TRP A 20 10.07 -12.01 15.80
N PHE A 21 10.76 -10.93 15.43
CA PHE A 21 10.50 -10.27 14.15
C PHE A 21 10.78 -11.18 12.92
N PHE A 22 11.76 -12.06 13.00
CA PHE A 22 12.09 -12.97 11.90
C PHE A 22 11.40 -14.34 12.01
N GLU A 23 11.14 -14.85 13.21
CA GLU A 23 10.41 -16.11 13.40
C GLU A 23 8.91 -15.97 13.09
N ASP A 24 8.32 -14.81 13.36
CA ASP A 24 6.90 -14.57 13.11
C ASP A 24 6.58 -14.26 11.63
N VAL A 25 7.55 -13.82 10.83
CA VAL A 25 7.34 -13.62 9.37
C VAL A 25 7.07 -14.95 8.68
N ASP A 26 7.87 -15.95 8.96
CA ASP A 26 7.69 -17.30 8.39
C ASP A 26 6.37 -17.93 8.88
N GLU A 27 5.95 -17.67 10.11
CA GLU A 27 4.68 -18.13 10.64
C GLU A 27 3.49 -17.44 9.97
N VAL A 28 3.58 -16.12 9.71
CA VAL A 28 2.55 -15.37 8.97
C VAL A 28 2.41 -15.89 7.54
N PHE A 29 3.52 -16.15 6.85
CA PHE A 29 3.48 -16.74 5.51
C PHE A 29 2.88 -18.13 5.53
N ARG A 30 3.24 -18.96 6.49
CA ARG A 30 2.68 -20.32 6.65
C ARG A 30 1.18 -20.29 6.97
N GLU A 31 0.74 -19.40 7.89
CA GLU A 31 -0.70 -19.23 8.19
C GLU A 31 -1.49 -18.76 6.96
N MET A 32 -0.88 -17.88 6.14
CA MET A 32 -1.50 -17.43 4.89
C MET A 32 -1.55 -18.55 3.85
N GLU A 33 -0.48 -19.34 3.72
CA GLU A 33 -0.41 -20.48 2.82
C GLU A 33 -1.46 -21.54 3.18
N GLU A 34 -1.57 -21.93 4.45
CA GLU A 34 -2.61 -22.81 4.96
C GLU A 34 -4.03 -22.27 4.80
N LEU A 35 -4.20 -20.95 4.95
CA LEU A 35 -5.47 -20.27 4.71
C LEU A 35 -5.82 -20.31 3.23
N MET A 36 -4.87 -20.05 2.35
CA MET A 36 -5.07 -20.10 0.90
C MET A 36 -5.41 -21.51 0.43
N GLU A 37 -4.75 -22.53 0.92
CA GLU A 37 -5.06 -23.92 0.58
C GLU A 37 -6.48 -24.33 1.00
N ARG A 38 -6.90 -23.96 2.20
CA ARG A 38 -8.24 -24.28 2.73
C ARG A 38 -9.36 -23.54 2.01
N GLU A 39 -9.11 -22.30 1.59
CA GLU A 39 -10.14 -21.44 1.01
C GLU A 39 -10.09 -21.40 -0.52
N PHE A 40 -9.14 -22.09 -1.14
CA PHE A 40 -8.93 -22.05 -2.60
C PHE A 40 -10.18 -22.41 -3.41
N LYS A 41 -11.01 -23.29 -2.90
CA LYS A 41 -12.26 -23.69 -3.56
C LYS A 41 -13.31 -22.56 -3.54
N GLU A 42 -13.51 -21.94 -2.39
CA GLU A 42 -14.39 -20.77 -2.26
C GLU A 42 -13.81 -19.55 -3.00
N PHE A 43 -12.50 -19.48 -3.06
CA PHE A 43 -11.76 -18.47 -3.76
C PHE A 43 -12.02 -18.50 -5.27
N SER A 44 -12.01 -19.65 -5.91
CA SER A 44 -12.21 -19.79 -7.36
C SER A 44 -13.58 -19.26 -7.82
N GLU A 45 -14.56 -19.24 -6.91
CA GLU A 45 -15.91 -18.73 -7.15
C GLU A 45 -16.03 -17.21 -6.92
N ARG A 46 -15.21 -16.67 -6.01
CA ARG A 46 -15.28 -15.26 -5.56
C ARG A 46 -14.19 -14.36 -6.13
N ALA A 47 -13.16 -14.93 -6.75
CA ALA A 47 -12.05 -14.17 -7.29
C ALA A 47 -12.53 -13.16 -8.34
N PRO A 48 -12.08 -11.91 -8.29
CA PRO A 48 -12.36 -10.91 -9.32
C PRO A 48 -12.05 -11.45 -10.70
N ARG A 49 -12.87 -11.10 -11.69
CA ARG A 49 -12.71 -11.59 -13.08
C ARG A 49 -11.37 -11.24 -13.67
N ASP A 50 -10.80 -10.11 -13.29
CA ASP A 50 -9.50 -9.61 -13.75
C ASP A 50 -8.32 -10.47 -13.28
N LEU A 51 -8.52 -11.26 -12.23
CA LEU A 51 -7.54 -12.20 -11.71
C LEU A 51 -7.71 -13.61 -12.28
N LYS A 52 -8.70 -13.83 -13.13
CA LYS A 52 -8.97 -15.12 -13.78
C LYS A 52 -8.59 -15.03 -15.25
N ARG A 53 -7.74 -15.96 -15.70
CA ARG A 53 -7.29 -16.07 -17.10
C ARG A 53 -7.51 -17.48 -17.58
N GLU A 54 -8.00 -17.62 -18.82
CA GLU A 54 -8.07 -18.90 -19.50
C GLU A 54 -6.95 -18.95 -20.56
N ARG A 55 -6.16 -20.00 -20.53
CA ARG A 55 -5.11 -20.25 -21.51
C ARG A 55 -5.31 -21.61 -22.15
N THR A 56 -5.31 -21.66 -23.47
CA THR A 56 -5.31 -22.90 -24.22
C THR A 56 -3.86 -23.38 -24.40
N LEU A 57 -3.60 -24.61 -24.01
CA LEU A 57 -2.29 -25.26 -24.18
C LEU A 57 -2.13 -25.75 -25.63
N PRO A 58 -0.88 -26.07 -26.08
CA PRO A 58 -0.63 -26.55 -27.43
C PRO A 58 -1.35 -27.85 -27.80
N ASP A 59 -1.75 -28.65 -26.80
CA ASP A 59 -2.53 -29.88 -26.96
C ASP A 59 -4.05 -29.64 -27.08
N GLY A 60 -4.50 -28.38 -27.07
CA GLY A 60 -5.90 -28.00 -27.13
C GLY A 60 -6.63 -28.00 -25.79
N SER A 61 -6.01 -28.44 -24.69
CA SER A 61 -6.59 -28.39 -23.36
C SER A 61 -6.66 -26.94 -22.85
N LYS A 62 -7.67 -26.68 -21.99
CA LYS A 62 -7.89 -25.36 -21.37
C LYS A 62 -7.46 -25.39 -19.92
N VAL A 63 -6.61 -24.45 -19.55
CA VAL A 63 -6.16 -24.23 -18.17
C VAL A 63 -6.71 -22.90 -17.67
N GLN A 64 -7.28 -22.92 -16.47
CA GLN A 64 -7.66 -21.71 -15.77
C GLN A 64 -6.55 -21.33 -14.80
N GLU A 65 -6.04 -20.11 -14.95
CA GLU A 65 -5.02 -19.53 -14.09
C GLU A 65 -5.66 -18.40 -13.27
N TRP A 66 -5.31 -18.31 -11.99
CA TRP A 66 -5.74 -17.23 -11.10
C TRP A 66 -4.51 -16.47 -10.60
N GLY A 67 -4.63 -15.16 -10.56
CA GLY A 67 -3.57 -14.28 -10.08
C GLY A 67 -3.12 -13.21 -11.09
N PRO A 68 -2.05 -12.49 -10.81
CA PRO A 68 -1.15 -12.68 -9.67
C PRO A 68 -1.77 -12.21 -8.35
N PHE A 69 -1.45 -12.95 -7.26
CA PHE A 69 -1.77 -12.54 -5.90
C PHE A 69 -0.54 -11.94 -5.27
N VAL A 70 -0.70 -10.76 -4.70
CA VAL A 70 0.39 -10.03 -4.07
C VAL A 70 -0.06 -9.56 -2.71
N TYR A 71 0.68 -9.92 -1.69
CA TYR A 71 0.60 -9.38 -0.35
C TYR A 71 2.01 -9.05 0.12
N GLY A 72 2.16 -7.91 0.74
CA GLY A 72 3.41 -7.52 1.35
C GLY A 72 3.20 -6.43 2.38
N TYR A 73 4.22 -6.23 3.18
CA TYR A 73 4.27 -5.12 4.12
C TYR A 73 5.67 -4.51 4.13
N SER A 74 5.74 -3.21 4.39
CA SER A 74 6.98 -2.52 4.70
C SER A 74 6.97 -2.10 6.16
N PHE A 75 8.11 -2.21 6.79
CA PHE A 75 8.33 -1.81 8.18
C PHE A 75 9.41 -0.73 8.23
N LYS A 76 9.10 0.37 8.91
CA LYS A 76 10.06 1.45 9.18
C LYS A 76 9.95 1.85 10.64
N VAL A 77 11.05 2.33 11.19
CA VAL A 77 11.03 3.02 12.49
C VAL A 77 11.09 4.53 12.19
N GLY A 78 10.05 5.25 12.62
CA GLY A 78 9.99 6.70 12.46
C GLY A 78 11.04 7.44 13.30
N PRO A 79 11.24 8.74 13.05
CA PRO A 79 12.16 9.57 13.84
C PRO A 79 11.78 9.64 15.33
N ASP A 80 10.51 9.41 15.64
CA ASP A 80 9.95 9.32 17.01
C ASP A 80 10.17 7.95 17.67
N GLY A 81 10.90 7.04 17.01
CA GLY A 81 11.17 5.69 17.47
C GLY A 81 9.96 4.74 17.34
N LYS A 82 8.85 5.18 16.77
CA LYS A 82 7.67 4.33 16.58
C LYS A 82 7.74 3.55 15.28
N PRO A 83 7.36 2.26 15.31
CA PRO A 83 7.26 1.47 14.11
C PRO A 83 6.07 1.90 13.25
N GLN A 84 6.31 2.01 11.95
CA GLN A 84 5.32 2.25 10.92
C GLN A 84 5.24 1.02 10.02
N ILE A 85 4.06 0.41 9.95
CA ILE A 85 3.80 -0.73 9.08
C ILE A 85 2.86 -0.27 7.98
N ARG A 86 3.22 -0.55 6.73
CA ARG A 86 2.38 -0.28 5.56
C ARG A 86 2.19 -1.57 4.78
N GLU A 87 0.94 -1.91 4.51
CA GLU A 87 0.57 -3.06 3.70
C GLU A 87 0.40 -2.64 2.23
N PHE A 88 0.75 -3.54 1.31
CA PHE A 88 0.57 -3.36 -0.12
C PHE A 88 0.16 -4.66 -0.80
N GLY A 89 -0.40 -4.56 -2.01
CA GLY A 89 -0.85 -5.71 -2.79
C GLY A 89 -2.35 -5.71 -3.06
N ASN A 90 -2.86 -6.82 -3.61
CA ASN A 90 -4.28 -7.03 -3.91
C ASN A 90 -4.95 -8.08 -3.04
N ILE A 91 -4.24 -8.61 -2.07
CA ILE A 91 -4.75 -9.48 -1.02
C ILE A 91 -4.60 -8.75 0.31
N LYS A 92 -5.63 -8.79 1.14
CA LYS A 92 -5.55 -8.34 2.53
C LYS A 92 -6.17 -9.38 3.45
N PRO A 93 -5.51 -9.70 4.59
CA PRO A 93 -6.15 -10.48 5.63
C PRO A 93 -7.34 -9.71 6.19
N GLY A 94 -8.54 -10.20 5.95
CA GLY A 94 -9.77 -9.60 6.45
C GLY A 94 -10.03 -10.01 7.90
N ALA A 95 -10.42 -9.06 8.75
CA ALA A 95 -10.85 -9.31 10.11
C ALA A 95 -12.38 -9.46 10.18
N GLY A 96 -12.89 -10.66 10.06
CA GLY A 96 -14.30 -10.98 10.31
C GLY A 96 -14.50 -11.65 11.68
N PRO A 97 -15.70 -11.55 12.30
CA PRO A 97 -16.03 -12.35 13.47
C PRO A 97 -16.09 -13.82 13.06
N GLY A 98 -15.20 -14.64 13.64
CA GLY A 98 -15.25 -16.09 13.58
C GLY A 98 -14.17 -16.80 12.77
N ARG A 99 -13.85 -16.38 11.55
CA ARG A 99 -12.78 -17.00 10.73
C ARG A 99 -11.94 -15.93 10.04
N PRO A 100 -10.62 -16.13 9.89
CA PRO A 100 -9.80 -15.31 9.03
C PRO A 100 -10.36 -15.38 7.60
N ARG A 101 -10.55 -14.24 6.96
CA ARG A 101 -10.97 -14.14 5.56
C ARG A 101 -9.86 -13.46 4.77
N ILE A 102 -9.75 -13.82 3.50
CA ILE A 102 -8.89 -13.11 2.56
C ILE A 102 -9.80 -12.20 1.74
N ASP A 103 -9.56 -10.91 1.82
CA ASP A 103 -10.23 -9.92 0.99
C ASP A 103 -9.39 -9.65 -0.25
N PHE A 104 -10.02 -9.79 -1.42
CA PHE A 104 -9.40 -9.53 -2.72
C PHE A 104 -9.91 -8.20 -3.26
N LYS A 105 -8.96 -7.38 -3.73
CA LYS A 105 -9.28 -6.16 -4.47
C LYS A 105 -8.90 -6.33 -5.93
N GLU A 106 -9.72 -5.82 -6.84
CA GLU A 106 -9.36 -5.71 -8.27
C GLU A 106 -8.15 -4.78 -8.43
N GLU A 107 -8.12 -3.70 -7.66
CA GLU A 107 -7.04 -2.73 -7.64
C GLU A 107 -5.95 -3.18 -6.68
N ARG A 108 -4.74 -3.20 -7.17
CA ARG A 108 -3.55 -3.47 -6.36
C ARG A 108 -3.08 -2.19 -5.68
N GLU A 109 -2.87 -2.24 -4.38
CA GLU A 109 -2.15 -1.18 -3.69
C GLU A 109 -0.65 -1.29 -4.00
N PRO A 110 -0.04 -0.27 -4.62
CA PRO A 110 1.39 -0.28 -4.95
C PRO A 110 2.24 -0.07 -3.71
N LEU A 111 3.46 -0.60 -3.72
CA LEU A 111 4.47 -0.26 -2.72
C LEU A 111 4.76 1.23 -2.83
N THR A 112 4.66 1.90 -1.69
CA THR A 112 4.78 3.37 -1.60
C THR A 112 5.68 3.76 -0.46
N ASP A 113 6.64 4.63 -0.74
CA ASP A 113 7.49 5.26 0.25
C ASP A 113 7.28 6.78 0.28
N VAL A 114 7.30 7.36 1.47
CA VAL A 114 7.14 8.80 1.69
C VAL A 114 8.33 9.31 2.50
N MET A 115 9.03 10.28 1.94
CA MET A 115 10.17 10.94 2.57
C MET A 115 9.86 12.41 2.76
N GLU A 116 10.08 12.90 3.97
CA GLU A 116 9.91 14.30 4.33
C GLU A 116 11.29 14.95 4.54
N THR A 117 11.49 16.10 3.91
CA THR A 117 12.64 16.96 4.11
C THR A 117 12.21 18.34 4.66
N ASN A 118 13.16 19.26 4.88
CA ASN A 118 12.85 20.57 5.43
C ASN A 118 11.97 21.44 4.51
N GLY A 119 11.93 21.19 3.20
CA GLY A 119 11.19 22.02 2.24
C GLY A 119 10.21 21.28 1.36
N GLU A 120 10.29 19.96 1.32
CA GLU A 120 9.48 19.17 0.40
C GLU A 120 9.09 17.80 0.96
N VAL A 121 8.03 17.23 0.42
CA VAL A 121 7.63 15.84 0.60
C VAL A 121 7.84 15.11 -0.73
N LYS A 122 8.56 14.00 -0.69
CA LYS A 122 8.79 13.13 -1.84
C LYS A 122 8.05 11.82 -1.65
N VAL A 123 7.23 11.44 -2.64
CA VAL A 123 6.48 10.18 -2.66
C VAL A 123 7.04 9.33 -3.80
N ILE A 124 7.47 8.10 -3.47
CA ILE A 124 7.99 7.12 -4.42
C ILE A 124 7.02 5.95 -4.47
N VAL A 125 6.60 5.57 -5.68
CA VAL A 125 5.58 4.53 -5.89
C VAL A 125 6.02 3.55 -6.97
N GLU A 126 5.94 2.25 -6.69
CA GLU A 126 6.22 1.21 -7.67
C GLU A 126 4.97 0.87 -8.47
N LEU A 127 5.00 1.18 -9.76
CA LEU A 127 3.92 0.93 -10.72
C LEU A 127 4.42 0.13 -11.94
N PRO A 128 4.87 -1.12 -11.76
CA PRO A 128 5.43 -1.89 -12.87
C PRO A 128 4.35 -2.28 -13.89
N GLY A 129 4.72 -2.22 -15.17
CA GLY A 129 3.90 -2.71 -16.27
C GLY A 129 2.76 -1.77 -16.70
N VAL A 130 2.94 -0.46 -16.49
CA VAL A 130 2.06 0.60 -16.97
C VAL A 130 2.86 1.63 -17.78
N GLU A 131 2.18 2.40 -18.59
CA GLU A 131 2.77 3.54 -19.29
C GLU A 131 2.52 4.83 -18.49
N LYS A 132 3.33 5.86 -18.74
CA LYS A 132 3.21 7.14 -18.03
C LYS A 132 1.82 7.78 -18.20
N GLU A 133 1.23 7.63 -19.35
CA GLU A 133 -0.05 8.17 -19.77
C GLU A 133 -1.24 7.53 -19.04
N ASP A 134 -1.05 6.32 -18.50
CA ASP A 134 -2.06 5.59 -17.73
C ASP A 134 -2.17 6.08 -16.28
N ILE A 135 -1.15 6.81 -15.80
CA ILE A 135 -1.04 7.24 -14.42
C ILE A 135 -1.83 8.54 -14.22
N LYS A 136 -2.82 8.50 -13.34
CA LYS A 136 -3.60 9.67 -12.90
C LYS A 136 -3.19 10.06 -11.48
N LEU A 137 -2.88 11.34 -11.29
CA LEU A 137 -2.47 11.89 -10.01
C LEU A 137 -3.45 12.99 -9.59
N HIS A 138 -3.92 12.93 -8.36
CA HIS A 138 -4.71 13.97 -7.73
C HIS A 138 -4.10 14.32 -6.39
N GLY A 139 -3.85 15.59 -6.13
CA GLY A 139 -3.26 16.07 -4.88
C GLY A 139 -4.15 17.08 -4.19
N THR A 140 -4.25 16.97 -2.89
CA THR A 140 -4.76 18.01 -1.97
C THR A 140 -3.59 18.56 -1.16
N GLU A 141 -3.88 19.37 -0.15
CA GLU A 141 -2.86 19.92 0.75
C GLU A 141 -2.25 18.84 1.66
N ASP A 142 -2.95 17.74 1.90
CA ASP A 142 -2.61 16.69 2.86
C ASP A 142 -2.64 15.27 2.29
N THR A 143 -3.13 15.10 1.06
CA THR A 143 -3.25 13.79 0.42
C THR A 143 -2.74 13.78 -1.02
N LEU A 144 -2.22 12.62 -1.45
CA LEU A 144 -1.89 12.33 -2.84
C LEU A 144 -2.56 11.02 -3.24
N THR A 145 -3.46 11.09 -4.24
CA THR A 145 -4.11 9.92 -4.82
C THR A 145 -3.41 9.55 -6.12
N ILE A 146 -3.03 8.28 -6.23
CA ILE A 146 -2.43 7.68 -7.42
C ILE A 146 -3.40 6.60 -7.93
N SER A 147 -3.77 6.67 -9.20
CA SER A 147 -4.63 5.67 -9.82
C SER A 147 -4.16 5.29 -11.22
N VAL A 148 -4.31 4.02 -11.54
CA VAL A 148 -4.09 3.44 -12.87
C VAL A 148 -5.24 2.49 -13.13
N ASP A 149 -5.91 2.64 -14.26
CA ASP A 149 -6.99 1.76 -14.70
C ASP A 149 -6.78 1.36 -16.16
N THR A 150 -6.10 0.24 -16.35
CA THR A 150 -5.88 -0.36 -17.67
C THR A 150 -6.43 -1.78 -17.69
N PRO A 151 -6.66 -2.37 -18.88
CA PRO A 151 -7.11 -3.76 -18.97
C PRO A 151 -6.15 -4.79 -18.38
N ARG A 152 -4.88 -4.43 -18.20
CA ARG A 152 -3.83 -5.34 -17.69
C ARG A 152 -3.42 -5.05 -16.26
N ARG A 153 -3.57 -3.80 -15.80
CA ARG A 153 -3.08 -3.32 -14.50
C ARG A 153 -4.01 -2.29 -13.93
N LYS A 154 -4.42 -2.52 -12.69
CA LYS A 154 -5.19 -1.57 -11.91
C LYS A 154 -4.45 -1.30 -10.62
N TYR A 155 -4.15 -0.04 -10.36
CA TYR A 155 -3.52 0.42 -9.13
C TYR A 155 -4.35 1.54 -8.53
N HIS A 156 -4.48 1.52 -7.22
CA HIS A 156 -5.07 2.62 -6.47
C HIS A 156 -4.36 2.78 -5.14
N LYS A 157 -3.96 4.01 -4.83
CA LYS A 157 -3.38 4.36 -3.54
C LYS A 157 -3.71 5.80 -3.18
N GLU A 158 -4.21 5.97 -1.99
CA GLU A 158 -4.31 7.25 -1.31
C GLU A 158 -3.19 7.33 -0.26
N VAL A 159 -2.40 8.39 -0.32
CA VAL A 159 -1.23 8.61 0.52
C VAL A 159 -1.48 9.85 1.36
N GLU A 160 -1.59 9.68 2.68
CA GLU A 160 -1.56 10.79 3.61
C GLU A 160 -0.15 11.38 3.68
N LEU A 161 -0.06 12.70 3.51
CA LEU A 161 1.20 13.41 3.50
C LEU A 161 1.57 13.86 4.93
N PRO A 162 2.85 13.77 5.33
CA PRO A 162 3.29 14.10 6.69
C PRO A 162 3.25 15.62 6.98
N ALA A 163 3.04 16.45 5.97
CA ALA A 163 2.98 17.89 6.08
C ALA A 163 2.08 18.49 4.99
N GLU A 164 1.50 19.65 5.25
CA GLU A 164 0.75 20.41 4.25
C GLU A 164 1.65 20.85 3.09
N VAL A 165 1.18 20.60 1.87
CA VAL A 165 1.92 20.88 0.62
C VAL A 165 1.13 21.79 -0.32
N ASP A 166 1.82 22.34 -1.31
CA ASP A 166 1.18 23.00 -2.47
C ASP A 166 1.08 22.00 -3.64
N PRO A 167 -0.12 21.49 -3.95
CA PRO A 167 -0.29 20.55 -5.04
C PRO A 167 -0.05 21.17 -6.42
N LYS A 168 -0.17 22.48 -6.58
CA LYS A 168 0.04 23.18 -7.86
C LYS A 168 1.50 23.21 -8.27
N GLY A 169 2.42 23.18 -7.30
CA GLY A 169 3.86 23.13 -7.52
C GLY A 169 4.44 21.72 -7.65
N ALA A 170 3.60 20.69 -7.65
CA ALA A 170 4.04 19.32 -7.71
C ALA A 170 4.80 19.00 -9.00
N LYS A 171 5.89 18.22 -8.85
CA LYS A 171 6.66 17.67 -9.96
C LYS A 171 6.58 16.18 -9.91
N ALA A 172 6.25 15.55 -11.05
CA ALA A 172 6.18 14.10 -11.15
C ALA A 172 7.09 13.59 -12.27
N SER A 173 7.77 12.50 -12.01
CA SER A 173 8.54 11.75 -13.01
C SER A 173 8.23 10.26 -12.91
N TYR A 174 8.18 9.58 -14.05
CA TYR A 174 7.99 8.14 -14.12
C TYR A 174 9.05 7.51 -15.00
N LYS A 175 9.77 6.54 -14.45
CA LYS A 175 10.82 5.83 -15.16
C LYS A 175 10.99 4.40 -14.63
N ASN A 176 11.12 3.44 -15.53
CA ASN A 176 11.38 2.03 -15.19
C ASN A 176 10.38 1.44 -14.16
N GLY A 177 9.10 1.81 -14.25
CA GLY A 177 8.10 1.31 -13.30
C GLY A 177 8.07 2.01 -11.96
N VAL A 178 8.83 3.10 -11.79
CA VAL A 178 8.87 3.89 -10.55
C VAL A 178 8.36 5.30 -10.83
N LEU A 179 7.33 5.70 -10.11
CA LEU A 179 6.81 7.06 -10.04
C LEU A 179 7.43 7.79 -8.86
N GLU A 180 7.97 8.96 -9.10
CA GLU A 180 8.44 9.90 -8.10
C GLU A 180 7.61 11.17 -8.18
N VAL A 181 7.01 11.60 -7.07
CA VAL A 181 6.27 12.85 -6.94
C VAL A 181 6.91 13.70 -5.86
N THR A 182 7.33 14.93 -6.21
CA THR A 182 7.90 15.89 -5.29
C THR A 182 6.91 17.04 -5.11
N LEU A 183 6.54 17.32 -3.87
CA LEU A 183 5.57 18.31 -3.44
C LEU A 183 6.25 19.31 -2.51
N GLN A 184 6.11 20.61 -2.78
CA GLN A 184 6.68 21.66 -1.92
C GLN A 184 5.80 21.86 -0.70
N LYS A 185 6.41 21.90 0.49
CA LYS A 185 5.68 22.20 1.73
C LYS A 185 5.17 23.63 1.71
N ARG A 186 3.95 23.82 2.19
CA ARG A 186 3.45 25.14 2.48
C ARG A 186 4.30 25.81 3.55
N LYS A 187 4.76 27.01 3.27
CA LYS A 187 5.40 27.85 4.29
C LYS A 187 4.32 28.25 5.28
N LYS A 188 4.40 27.77 6.51
CA LYS A 188 3.60 28.38 7.60
C LYS A 188 4.01 29.82 7.70
N GLU A 189 3.12 30.75 7.34
CA GLU A 189 3.35 32.16 7.65
C GLU A 189 3.52 32.28 9.16
N ARG A 190 4.70 32.72 9.58
CA ARG A 190 4.89 33.06 11.00
C ARG A 190 3.91 34.20 11.30
N PRO A 191 3.07 34.09 12.33
CA PRO A 191 2.23 35.18 12.73
C PRO A 191 3.14 36.44 12.93
N LYS A 192 2.84 37.54 12.24
CA LYS A 192 3.55 38.77 12.43
C LYS A 192 3.38 39.18 13.89
N SER A 193 4.49 39.19 14.65
CA SER A 193 4.45 39.79 15.99
C SER A 193 4.24 41.27 15.86
N GLU A 194 3.11 41.77 16.32
CA GLU A 194 2.89 43.23 16.43
C GLU A 194 3.42 43.68 17.79
N PRO A 195 4.12 44.85 17.85
CA PRO A 195 4.58 45.40 19.11
C PRO A 195 3.36 45.85 19.94
N ILE A 196 3.27 45.38 21.19
CA ILE A 196 2.28 45.85 22.15
C ILE A 196 2.85 47.12 22.77
N ALA A 197 2.15 48.23 22.59
CA ALA A 197 2.48 49.50 23.28
C ALA A 197 2.12 49.35 24.77
N LEU A 198 3.04 49.85 25.66
CA LEU A 198 2.84 49.98 27.09
C LEU A 198 2.05 51.26 27.39
#